data_4a54d6cdb4a28bb1e048bc3c982dada1
#
_entry.id   4a54d6cdb4a28bb1e048bc3c982dada1
#
_cell.length_a   1.000
_cell.length_b   1.000
_cell.length_c   1.000
_cell.angle_alpha   90.00
_cell.angle_beta   90.00
_cell.angle_gamma   90.00
#
_symmetry.space_group_name_H-M   'P 1'
#
loop_
_entity.id
_entity.type
_entity.pdbx_description
1 polymer ?
#
loop_
_entity_poly.entity_id
_entity_poly.type
_entity_poly.pdbx_seq_one_letter_code
_entity_poly.pdbx_strand_id
1 'polypeptide(L)'
;GRRHARPGGLEQQFRALLPELEFTATADQLAVLAARALTPEPAEQVSLTHLHQANVSVREQADIVVARLRELGAASFRELVADAAERLVVVARFLALLELFRERAVTFEQLTPLGELRVRWVAGDADAIEISAEFDTETDPQERSDDRTR
;
A
#
# COMPACT_ATOMS: atom_id res chain seq x y z
N GLY A 1 -0.81 33.39 10.01
CA GLY A 1 -0.28 33.50 8.66
C GLY A 1 -1.22 34.30 7.79
N ARG A 2 -0.74 35.45 7.25
CA ARG A 2 -1.52 36.31 6.34
C ARG A 2 -1.60 35.59 5.00
N ARG A 3 -2.81 35.15 4.60
CA ARG A 3 -3.08 34.70 3.23
C ARG A 3 -3.14 35.95 2.34
N HIS A 4 -2.18 36.09 1.45
CA HIS A 4 -2.26 37.05 0.37
C HIS A 4 -3.21 36.48 -0.69
N ALA A 5 -4.39 37.13 -0.81
CA ALA A 5 -5.28 36.85 -1.93
C ALA A 5 -4.54 37.29 -3.21
N ARG A 6 -4.42 36.38 -4.18
CA ARG A 6 -3.92 36.70 -5.50
C ARG A 6 -4.91 37.68 -6.13
N PRO A 7 -4.51 38.89 -6.57
CA PRO A 7 -5.43 39.81 -7.24
C PRO A 7 -6.00 39.08 -8.45
N GLY A 8 -7.34 38.87 -8.42
CA GLY A 8 -8.03 38.06 -9.41
C GLY A 8 -8.18 38.85 -10.72
N GLY A 9 -7.76 38.22 -11.78
CA GLY A 9 -8.03 38.63 -13.16
C GLY A 9 -6.91 38.12 -14.05
N LEU A 10 -7.27 37.44 -15.14
CA LEU A 10 -6.37 37.17 -16.23
C LEU A 10 -5.88 38.53 -16.78
N GLU A 11 -4.58 38.62 -17.04
CA GLU A 11 -4.00 39.75 -17.73
C GLU A 11 -4.76 39.97 -19.05
N GLN A 12 -4.95 41.26 -19.40
CA GLN A 12 -5.81 41.67 -20.52
C GLN A 12 -5.42 41.00 -21.85
N GLN A 13 -4.14 40.69 -22.02
CA GLN A 13 -3.58 40.01 -23.18
C GLN A 13 -4.06 38.55 -23.33
N PHE A 14 -4.44 37.87 -22.23
CA PHE A 14 -4.91 36.48 -22.24
C PHE A 14 -6.43 36.36 -22.33
N ARG A 15 -7.19 37.46 -22.19
CA ARG A 15 -8.65 37.44 -22.31
C ARG A 15 -9.13 37.06 -23.70
N ALA A 16 -8.37 37.43 -24.73
CA ALA A 16 -8.70 37.07 -26.10
C ALA A 16 -8.45 35.59 -26.45
N LEU A 17 -7.71 34.86 -25.60
CA LEU A 17 -7.43 33.43 -25.78
C LEU A 17 -8.46 32.54 -25.08
N LEU A 18 -9.34 33.11 -24.28
CA LEU A 18 -10.42 32.34 -23.66
C LEU A 18 -11.50 32.09 -24.71
N PRO A 19 -11.93 30.81 -24.90
CA PRO A 19 -13.09 30.53 -25.71
C PRO A 19 -14.31 31.25 -25.12
N GLU A 20 -15.19 31.73 -25.99
CA GLU A 20 -16.45 32.36 -25.59
C GLU A 20 -17.28 31.31 -24.81
N LEU A 21 -17.57 31.60 -23.56
CA LEU A 21 -18.27 30.67 -22.68
C LEU A 21 -19.76 30.75 -23.01
N GLU A 22 -20.23 29.89 -23.91
CA GLU A 22 -21.66 29.73 -24.17
C GLU A 22 -22.31 28.98 -23.02
N PHE A 23 -23.07 29.70 -22.22
CA PHE A 23 -23.87 29.12 -21.13
C PHE A 23 -25.18 28.58 -21.71
N THR A 24 -25.24 27.28 -21.97
CA THR A 24 -26.45 26.60 -22.49
C THR A 24 -27.34 26.04 -21.37
N ALA A 25 -26.89 26.12 -20.13
CA ALA A 25 -27.64 25.57 -18.99
C ALA A 25 -28.79 26.51 -18.58
N THR A 26 -29.97 25.94 -18.39
CA THR A 26 -31.15 26.65 -17.82
C THR A 26 -30.98 26.87 -16.31
N ALA A 27 -31.76 27.82 -15.75
CA ALA A 27 -31.73 28.07 -14.31
C ALA A 27 -32.06 26.81 -13.47
N ASP A 28 -32.97 25.96 -13.96
CA ASP A 28 -33.32 24.70 -13.30
C ASP A 28 -32.15 23.68 -13.33
N GLN A 29 -31.45 23.58 -14.45
CA GLN A 29 -30.28 22.72 -14.56
C GLN A 29 -29.15 23.19 -13.64
N LEU A 30 -28.96 24.52 -13.52
CA LEU A 30 -28.00 25.10 -12.62
C LEU A 30 -28.37 24.81 -11.15
N ALA A 31 -29.65 24.92 -10.79
CA ALA A 31 -30.16 24.60 -9.46
C ALA A 31 -29.91 23.12 -9.09
N VAL A 32 -30.14 22.20 -10.03
CA VAL A 32 -29.87 20.76 -9.83
C VAL A 32 -28.37 20.50 -9.64
N LEU A 33 -27.52 21.12 -10.46
CA LEU A 33 -26.07 20.99 -10.30
C LEU A 33 -25.57 21.56 -8.98
N ALA A 34 -26.10 22.72 -8.57
CA ALA A 34 -25.78 23.33 -7.28
C ALA A 34 -26.22 22.45 -6.11
N ALA A 35 -27.45 21.91 -6.16
CA ALA A 35 -27.93 20.98 -5.14
C ALA A 35 -27.04 19.75 -5.03
N ARG A 36 -26.60 19.18 -6.16
CA ARG A 36 -25.69 18.03 -6.18
C ARG A 36 -24.31 18.37 -5.63
N ALA A 37 -23.76 19.54 -5.96
CA ALA A 37 -22.46 19.99 -5.48
C ALA A 37 -22.47 20.36 -3.98
N LEU A 38 -23.61 20.81 -3.46
CA LEU A 38 -23.83 21.15 -2.05
C LEU A 38 -24.28 19.97 -1.21
N THR A 39 -24.66 18.85 -1.82
CA THR A 39 -24.98 17.63 -1.08
C THR A 39 -23.68 17.11 -0.47
N PRO A 40 -23.57 16.99 0.87
CA PRO A 40 -22.37 16.44 1.49
C PRO A 40 -22.13 15.04 0.92
N GLU A 41 -20.94 14.81 0.39
CA GLU A 41 -20.50 13.44 0.11
C GLU A 41 -20.63 12.64 1.41
N PRO A 42 -21.22 11.42 1.37
CA PRO A 42 -21.22 10.57 2.54
C PRO A 42 -19.77 10.48 3.01
N ALA A 43 -19.54 10.82 4.28
CA ALA A 43 -18.21 10.69 4.85
C ALA A 43 -17.70 9.29 4.46
N GLU A 44 -16.57 9.22 3.76
CA GLU A 44 -15.92 7.93 3.49
C GLU A 44 -15.80 7.25 4.85
N GLN A 45 -16.65 6.26 5.07
CA GLN A 45 -16.51 5.40 6.24
C GLN A 45 -15.21 4.65 5.97
N VAL A 46 -14.15 5.11 6.62
CA VAL A 46 -12.91 4.34 6.70
C VAL A 46 -13.35 3.00 7.28
N SER A 47 -13.43 1.99 6.42
CA SER A 47 -13.83 0.66 6.82
C SER A 47 -12.82 0.16 7.84
N LEU A 48 -13.20 0.13 9.10
CA LEU A 48 -12.41 -0.45 10.18
C LEU A 48 -12.31 -1.98 10.07
N THR A 49 -12.91 -2.55 9.04
CA THR A 49 -12.82 -3.99 8.74
C THR A 49 -11.37 -4.44 8.52
N HIS A 50 -10.49 -3.51 8.10
CA HIS A 50 -9.05 -3.80 8.00
C HIS A 50 -8.35 -3.92 9.36
N LEU A 51 -8.96 -3.43 10.45
CA LEU A 51 -8.41 -3.57 11.81
C LEU A 51 -8.61 -4.97 12.39
N HIS A 52 -9.42 -5.81 11.76
CA HIS A 52 -9.65 -7.20 12.15
C HIS A 52 -9.10 -8.21 11.14
N GLN A 53 -8.39 -7.76 10.11
CA GLN A 53 -7.64 -8.68 9.26
C GLN A 53 -6.51 -9.26 10.13
N ALA A 54 -6.49 -10.58 10.21
CA ALA A 54 -5.44 -11.32 10.89
C ALA A 54 -4.08 -10.71 10.51
N ASN A 55 -3.32 -10.27 11.50
CA ASN A 55 -1.97 -9.76 11.29
C ASN A 55 -1.18 -10.89 10.64
N VAL A 56 -0.90 -10.75 9.34
CA VAL A 56 -0.06 -11.71 8.64
C VAL A 56 1.38 -11.42 9.07
N SER A 57 1.95 -12.32 9.87
CA SER A 57 3.32 -12.19 10.33
C SER A 57 4.29 -12.38 9.15
N VAL A 58 5.15 -11.40 8.93
CA VAL A 58 6.21 -11.47 7.93
C VAL A 58 7.17 -12.61 8.25
N ARG A 59 7.43 -12.83 9.53
CA ARG A 59 8.29 -13.92 10.01
C ARG A 59 7.74 -15.29 9.68
N GLU A 60 6.45 -15.55 9.93
CA GLU A 60 5.83 -16.82 9.55
C GLU A 60 5.84 -17.04 8.03
N GLN A 61 5.60 -15.99 7.26
CA GLN A 61 5.69 -16.09 5.80
C GLN A 61 7.12 -16.30 5.31
N ALA A 62 8.11 -15.79 6.00
CA ALA A 62 9.51 -16.03 5.71
C ALA A 62 9.88 -17.50 5.94
N ASP A 63 9.42 -18.12 7.01
CA ASP A 63 9.67 -19.55 7.27
C ASP A 63 9.12 -20.43 6.14
N ILE A 64 7.93 -20.09 5.62
CA ILE A 64 7.32 -20.78 4.48
C ILE A 64 8.17 -20.62 3.21
N VAL A 65 8.63 -19.39 2.94
CA VAL A 65 9.44 -19.09 1.75
C VAL A 65 10.81 -19.78 1.84
N VAL A 66 11.45 -19.75 3.01
CA VAL A 66 12.73 -20.42 3.27
C VAL A 66 12.60 -21.92 3.04
N ALA A 67 11.58 -22.57 3.60
CA ALA A 67 11.36 -24.00 3.42
C ALA A 67 11.24 -24.37 1.94
N ARG A 68 10.46 -23.59 1.16
CA ARG A 68 10.30 -23.82 -0.29
C ARG A 68 11.61 -23.60 -1.07
N LEU A 69 12.33 -22.52 -0.76
CA LEU A 69 13.57 -22.22 -1.45
C LEU A 69 14.69 -23.20 -1.13
N ARG A 70 14.72 -23.75 0.08
CA ARG A 70 15.66 -24.83 0.43
C ARG A 70 15.37 -26.12 -0.34
N GLU A 71 14.09 -26.44 -0.54
CA GLU A 71 13.67 -27.62 -1.28
C GLU A 71 13.94 -27.49 -2.79
N LEU A 72 13.62 -26.30 -3.38
CA LEU A 72 13.66 -26.09 -4.82
C LEU A 72 15.01 -25.54 -5.32
N GLY A 73 15.82 -24.97 -4.43
CA GLY A 73 17.04 -24.24 -4.76
C GLY A 73 16.81 -22.90 -5.44
N ALA A 74 15.84 -22.81 -6.33
CA ALA A 74 15.39 -21.58 -6.99
C ALA A 74 13.93 -21.66 -7.40
N ALA A 75 13.21 -20.53 -7.32
CA ALA A 75 11.81 -20.42 -7.74
C ALA A 75 11.51 -19.03 -8.27
N SER A 76 10.46 -18.86 -9.07
CA SER A 76 9.94 -17.53 -9.39
C SER A 76 9.13 -16.97 -8.22
N PHE A 77 9.04 -15.65 -8.13
CA PHE A 77 8.16 -15.02 -7.13
C PHE A 77 6.70 -15.48 -7.28
N ARG A 78 6.26 -15.68 -8.51
CA ARG A 78 4.92 -16.18 -8.82
C ARG A 78 4.66 -17.54 -8.20
N GLU A 79 5.61 -18.45 -8.27
CA GLU A 79 5.51 -19.78 -7.66
C GLU A 79 5.50 -19.68 -6.12
N LEU A 80 6.31 -18.78 -5.56
CA LEU A 80 6.38 -18.57 -4.12
C LEU A 80 5.09 -17.99 -3.52
N VAL A 81 4.24 -17.32 -4.33
CA VAL A 81 2.97 -16.72 -3.88
C VAL A 81 1.73 -17.42 -4.46
N ALA A 82 1.89 -18.51 -5.18
CA ALA A 82 0.79 -19.17 -5.89
C ALA A 82 -0.36 -19.66 -4.97
N ASP A 83 -0.06 -19.99 -3.72
CA ASP A 83 -1.02 -20.41 -2.69
C ASP A 83 -1.53 -19.25 -1.81
N ALA A 84 -1.04 -18.03 -2.03
CA ALA A 84 -1.47 -16.86 -1.25
C ALA A 84 -2.88 -16.43 -1.67
N ALA A 85 -3.89 -16.70 -0.83
CA ALA A 85 -5.27 -16.34 -1.10
C ALA A 85 -5.51 -14.82 -0.97
N GLU A 86 -4.73 -14.14 -0.13
CA GLU A 86 -4.89 -12.72 0.19
C GLU A 86 -3.70 -11.89 -0.27
N ARG A 87 -3.98 -10.67 -0.71
CA ARG A 87 -2.93 -9.72 -1.12
C ARG A 87 -1.94 -9.44 0.01
N LEU A 88 -2.40 -9.42 1.27
CA LEU A 88 -1.56 -9.15 2.42
C LEU A 88 -0.49 -10.24 2.60
N VAL A 89 -0.84 -11.51 2.36
CA VAL A 89 0.12 -12.63 2.36
C VAL A 89 1.17 -12.46 1.27
N VAL A 90 0.77 -12.02 0.07
CA VAL A 90 1.71 -11.74 -1.04
C VAL A 90 2.69 -10.65 -0.63
N VAL A 91 2.20 -9.56 0.00
CA VAL A 91 3.05 -8.46 0.49
C VAL A 91 3.99 -8.95 1.57
N ALA A 92 3.51 -9.71 2.54
CA ALA A 92 4.33 -10.25 3.64
C ALA A 92 5.45 -11.17 3.10
N ARG A 93 5.16 -12.05 2.11
CA ARG A 93 6.18 -12.87 1.45
C ARG A 93 7.19 -12.05 0.67
N PHE A 94 6.76 -10.96 0.05
CA PHE A 94 7.69 -10.07 -0.63
C PHE A 94 8.63 -9.36 0.36
N LEU A 95 8.10 -8.86 1.49
CA LEU A 95 8.92 -8.28 2.56
C LEU A 95 9.89 -9.31 3.14
N ALA A 96 9.43 -10.53 3.38
CA ALA A 96 10.28 -11.63 3.81
C ALA A 96 11.45 -11.90 2.84
N LEU A 97 11.18 -11.88 1.53
CA LEU A 97 12.24 -12.03 0.52
C LEU A 97 13.25 -10.87 0.52
N LEU A 98 12.82 -9.64 0.79
CA LEU A 98 13.72 -8.50 0.91
C LEU A 98 14.64 -8.65 2.14
N GLU A 99 14.09 -9.16 3.27
CA GLU A 99 14.90 -9.47 4.46
C GLU A 99 15.92 -10.58 4.16
N LEU A 100 15.49 -11.67 3.56
CA LEU A 100 16.38 -12.77 3.17
C LEU A 100 17.48 -12.29 2.20
N PHE A 101 17.18 -11.34 1.34
CA PHE A 101 18.17 -10.71 0.47
C PHE A 101 19.15 -9.83 1.26
N ARG A 102 18.66 -9.06 2.23
CA ARG A 102 19.49 -8.26 3.13
C ARG A 102 20.48 -9.14 3.91
N GLU A 103 20.01 -10.27 4.39
CA GLU A 103 20.81 -11.30 5.09
C GLU A 103 21.67 -12.14 4.13
N ARG A 104 21.65 -11.85 2.83
CA ARG A 104 22.40 -12.57 1.80
C ARG A 104 22.05 -14.06 1.69
N ALA A 105 20.90 -14.46 2.17
CA ALA A 105 20.40 -15.83 2.09
C ALA A 105 19.86 -16.17 0.70
N VAL A 106 19.44 -15.17 -0.06
CA VAL A 106 18.93 -15.31 -1.42
C VAL A 106 19.56 -14.30 -2.37
N THR A 107 19.51 -14.60 -3.68
CA THR A 107 19.81 -13.66 -4.77
C THR A 107 18.61 -13.51 -5.69
N PHE A 108 18.49 -12.33 -6.29
CA PHE A 108 17.44 -12.03 -7.26
C PHE A 108 18.02 -11.95 -8.68
N GLU A 109 17.30 -12.54 -9.63
CA GLU A 109 17.57 -12.43 -11.05
C GLU A 109 16.32 -11.93 -11.77
N GLN A 110 16.44 -10.83 -12.52
CA GLN A 110 15.35 -10.26 -13.31
C GLN A 110 15.94 -9.78 -14.65
N LEU A 111 15.57 -10.46 -15.74
CA LEU A 111 16.15 -10.20 -17.07
C LEU A 111 15.64 -8.87 -17.67
N THR A 112 14.41 -8.50 -17.39
CA THR A 112 13.79 -7.26 -17.88
C THR A 112 13.09 -6.53 -16.74
N PRO A 113 13.09 -5.20 -16.71
CA PRO A 113 12.35 -4.44 -15.71
C PRO A 113 10.88 -4.87 -15.68
N LEU A 114 10.33 -5.08 -14.48
CA LEU A 114 8.97 -5.58 -14.23
C LEU A 114 8.67 -6.98 -14.85
N GLY A 115 9.68 -7.66 -15.36
CA GLY A 115 9.56 -9.04 -15.80
C GLY A 115 9.52 -10.05 -14.65
N GLU A 116 9.65 -11.33 -14.99
CA GLU A 116 9.67 -12.39 -13.99
C GLU A 116 10.84 -12.22 -13.01
N LEU A 117 10.55 -12.22 -11.72
CA LEU A 117 11.53 -12.18 -10.64
C LEU A 117 11.85 -13.61 -10.22
N ARG A 118 13.08 -14.06 -10.43
CA ARG A 118 13.59 -15.35 -9.94
C ARG A 118 14.39 -15.15 -8.67
N VAL A 119 14.14 -16.03 -7.72
CA VAL A 119 14.80 -16.04 -6.42
C VAL A 119 15.58 -17.34 -6.30
N ARG A 120 16.86 -17.23 -5.95
CA ARG A 120 17.75 -18.39 -5.76
C ARG A 120 18.24 -18.42 -4.32
N TRP A 121 18.18 -19.58 -3.71
CA TRP A 121 18.77 -19.83 -2.40
C TRP A 121 20.29 -19.90 -2.51
N VAL A 122 21.01 -19.19 -1.65
CA VAL A 122 22.50 -19.17 -1.63
C VAL A 122 23.09 -19.38 -0.24
N ALA A 123 22.31 -19.26 0.84
CA ALA A 123 22.76 -19.55 2.19
C ALA A 123 23.05 -21.06 2.36
N GLY A 124 24.03 -21.40 3.20
CA GLY A 124 24.27 -22.78 3.61
C GLY A 124 23.16 -23.31 4.53
N ASP A 125 23.09 -24.63 4.68
CA ASP A 125 22.12 -25.28 5.57
C ASP A 125 22.34 -24.97 7.05
N ALA A 126 23.52 -24.50 7.43
CA ALA A 126 23.91 -24.21 8.82
C ALA A 126 23.75 -22.74 9.20
N ASP A 127 23.42 -21.87 8.25
CA ASP A 127 23.32 -20.44 8.51
C ASP A 127 22.01 -20.13 9.26
N ALA A 128 22.11 -19.64 10.49
CA ALA A 128 20.97 -19.12 11.24
C ALA A 128 20.56 -17.78 10.62
N ILE A 129 19.37 -17.75 9.98
CA ILE A 129 18.84 -16.53 9.39
C ILE A 129 17.96 -15.87 10.45
N GLU A 130 18.36 -14.69 10.93
CA GLU A 130 17.57 -13.88 11.84
C GLU A 130 16.66 -12.95 11.01
N ILE A 131 15.36 -13.26 10.99
CA ILE A 131 14.35 -12.40 10.38
C ILE A 131 13.89 -11.41 11.43
N SER A 132 14.05 -10.12 11.15
CA SER A 132 13.59 -9.05 12.02
C SER A 132 12.07 -9.06 12.16
N ALA A 133 11.57 -8.94 13.38
CA ALA A 133 10.14 -8.75 13.68
C ALA A 133 9.69 -7.28 13.46
N GLU A 134 10.53 -6.44 12.87
CA GLU A 134 10.28 -5.00 12.68
C GLU A 134 8.99 -4.71 11.87
N PHE A 135 8.57 -5.64 11.03
CA PHE A 135 7.35 -5.53 10.23
C PHE A 135 6.12 -6.20 10.88
N ASP A 136 6.30 -6.92 11.95
CA ASP A 136 5.21 -7.51 12.73
C ASP A 136 4.75 -6.47 13.76
N THR A 137 3.77 -5.65 13.42
CA THR A 137 3.19 -4.66 14.34
C THR A 137 2.41 -5.40 15.42
N GLU A 138 3.04 -5.65 16.57
CA GLU A 138 2.32 -6.01 17.80
C GLU A 138 1.47 -4.81 18.22
N THR A 139 0.20 -4.83 17.84
CA THR A 139 -0.79 -3.97 18.47
C THR A 139 -1.16 -4.63 19.80
N ASP A 140 -0.43 -4.28 20.87
CA ASP A 140 -0.76 -4.67 22.24
C ASP A 140 -2.09 -3.97 22.64
N PRO A 141 -3.18 -4.73 22.90
CA PRO A 141 -4.48 -4.17 23.27
C PRO A 141 -4.57 -3.69 24.72
N GLN A 142 -3.49 -3.65 25.50
CA GLN A 142 -3.54 -3.62 26.97
C GLN A 142 -3.29 -2.28 27.65
N GLU A 143 -3.20 -1.14 26.93
CA GLU A 143 -3.00 0.17 27.58
C GLU A 143 -4.23 1.10 27.60
N ARG A 144 -5.46 0.59 27.67
CA ARG A 144 -6.66 1.44 27.86
C ARG A 144 -7.61 0.92 28.92
N SER A 145 -7.14 0.61 30.10
CA SER A 145 -8.04 0.28 31.21
C SER A 145 -7.58 0.77 32.58
N ASP A 146 -6.94 1.94 32.68
CA ASP A 146 -6.68 2.51 34.01
C ASP A 146 -6.64 4.04 34.03
N ASP A 147 -7.75 4.69 33.60
CA ASP A 147 -8.02 6.07 34.00
C ASP A 147 -9.52 6.41 34.07
N ARG A 148 -10.25 5.67 34.90
CA ARG A 148 -11.59 6.09 35.38
C ARG A 148 -11.83 5.57 36.79
N THR A 149 -11.11 6.11 37.75
CA THR A 149 -11.66 6.22 39.13
C THR A 149 -10.79 7.16 39.96
N ARG A 150 -11.11 8.45 39.91
CA ARG A 150 -11.00 9.36 41.07
C ARG A 150 -11.77 10.62 40.84
#